data_07e9fbac272ce22d0abe1535f6b82424
#
_entry.id   07e9fbac272ce22d0abe1535f6b82424
#
_cell.length_a   1.000
_cell.length_b   1.000
_cell.length_c   1.000
_cell.angle_alpha   90.00
_cell.angle_beta   90.00
_cell.angle_gamma   90.00
#
_symmetry.space_group_name_H-M   'P 1'
#
loop_
_entity.id
_entity.type
_entity.pdbx_description
1 polymer ?
#
loop_
_entity_poly.entity_id
_entity_poly.type
_entity_poly.pdbx_seq_one_letter_code
_entity_poly.pdbx_strand_id
1 'polypeptide(L)'
;MTSLENIFEIGISEENKSDDKDMKNTMFLSVIYANNDQIYMGAYINTVFGTGRKIIECAGNVEECLEELFKKVNNNYNDLKLNNLKNIIVFYDEDTKQQGKEVIKGIKKLIEQKILECNVIFKEVVVDNRGFEKRITDINSGKYILEEDDIIEEYEIMPNYLKKSQAKRLLENKMKNLK
;
A
#
# COMPACT_ATOMS: atom_id res chain seq x y z
N MET A 1 2.07 -11.50 6.74
CA MET A 1 1.40 -10.76 5.64
C MET A 1 0.26 -9.94 6.19
N THR A 2 0.19 -8.65 5.87
CA THR A 2 -0.88 -7.74 6.30
C THR A 2 -2.10 -7.83 5.38
N SER A 3 -3.25 -7.24 5.80
CA SER A 3 -4.43 -7.12 4.92
C SER A 3 -4.13 -6.30 3.66
N LEU A 4 -3.27 -5.29 3.76
CA LEU A 4 -2.84 -4.49 2.62
C LEU A 4 -2.01 -5.30 1.62
N GLU A 5 -1.10 -6.13 2.10
CA GLU A 5 -0.33 -7.05 1.26
C GLU A 5 -1.23 -8.09 0.60
N ASN A 6 -2.26 -8.59 1.30
CA ASN A 6 -3.22 -9.53 0.71
C ASN A 6 -3.98 -8.88 -0.46
N ILE A 7 -4.49 -7.66 -0.29
CA ILE A 7 -5.15 -6.89 -1.35
C ILE A 7 -4.20 -6.69 -2.55
N PHE A 8 -2.94 -6.33 -2.29
CA PHE A 8 -1.93 -6.17 -3.33
C PHE A 8 -1.70 -7.48 -4.10
N GLU A 9 -1.47 -8.60 -3.41
CA GLU A 9 -1.19 -9.90 -4.05
C GLU A 9 -2.36 -10.41 -4.90
N ILE A 10 -3.59 -10.20 -4.46
CA ILE A 10 -4.77 -10.51 -5.27
C ILE A 10 -4.83 -9.61 -6.50
N GLY A 11 -4.71 -8.29 -6.29
CA GLY A 11 -4.79 -7.31 -7.36
C GLY A 11 -3.73 -7.52 -8.44
N ILE A 12 -2.47 -7.73 -8.06
CA ILE A 12 -1.40 -7.96 -9.04
C ILE A 12 -1.54 -9.30 -9.75
N SER A 13 -2.14 -10.31 -9.11
CA SER A 13 -2.43 -11.59 -9.76
C SER A 13 -3.48 -11.46 -10.87
N GLU A 14 -4.40 -10.52 -10.73
CA GLU A 14 -5.41 -10.21 -11.74
C GLU A 14 -4.81 -9.38 -12.88
N GLU A 15 -3.90 -8.43 -12.56
CA GLU A 15 -3.18 -7.63 -13.55
C GLU A 15 -2.24 -8.46 -14.43
N ASN A 16 -1.50 -9.39 -13.85
CA ASN A 16 -0.54 -10.23 -14.57
C ASN A 16 -1.20 -11.17 -15.61
N LYS A 17 -2.54 -11.31 -15.58
CA LYS A 17 -3.30 -12.02 -16.60
C LYS A 17 -3.59 -11.16 -17.83
N SER A 18 -3.41 -9.85 -17.74
CA SER A 18 -3.54 -8.94 -18.89
C SER A 18 -2.18 -8.78 -19.58
N ASP A 19 -2.15 -8.83 -20.90
CA ASP A 19 -0.91 -8.77 -21.70
C ASP A 19 -0.27 -7.37 -21.76
N ASP A 20 -0.81 -6.40 -21.05
CA ASP A 20 -0.35 -5.00 -21.10
C ASP A 20 0.74 -4.74 -20.07
N LYS A 21 2.00 -4.72 -20.51
CA LYS A 21 3.19 -4.97 -19.67
C LYS A 21 4.13 -3.80 -19.45
N ASP A 22 3.65 -2.62 -19.19
CA ASP A 22 4.58 -1.59 -18.67
C ASP A 22 4.59 -1.54 -17.13
N MET A 23 4.80 -2.74 -16.51
CA MET A 23 4.88 -2.89 -15.06
C MET A 23 6.10 -2.20 -14.46
N LYS A 24 7.11 -1.90 -15.26
CA LYS A 24 8.40 -1.35 -14.80
C LYS A 24 8.28 0.08 -14.27
N ASN A 25 7.32 0.85 -14.77
CA ASN A 25 7.05 2.22 -14.35
C ASN A 25 5.68 2.34 -13.66
N THR A 26 5.25 1.27 -13.02
CA THR A 26 3.97 1.19 -12.32
C THR A 26 4.19 1.03 -10.82
N MET A 27 3.53 1.87 -10.04
CA MET A 27 3.40 1.73 -8.59
C MET A 27 2.02 1.21 -8.25
N PHE A 28 1.94 0.38 -7.23
CA PHE A 28 0.69 -0.18 -6.74
C PHE A 28 0.41 0.35 -5.35
N LEU A 29 -0.82 0.75 -5.10
CA LEU A 29 -1.31 1.13 -3.78
C LEU A 29 -2.41 0.16 -3.37
N SER A 30 -2.37 -0.31 -2.14
CA SER A 30 -3.50 -0.97 -1.49
C SER A 30 -4.10 -0.02 -0.47
N VAL A 31 -5.41 0.17 -0.49
CA VAL A 31 -6.10 1.13 0.36
C VAL A 31 -7.28 0.48 1.05
N ILE A 32 -7.35 0.64 2.36
CA ILE A 32 -8.49 0.25 3.20
C ILE A 32 -9.00 1.49 3.92
N TYR A 33 -10.28 1.79 3.75
CA TYR A 33 -10.93 2.85 4.50
C TYR A 33 -11.09 2.45 5.98
N ALA A 34 -10.72 3.33 6.88
CA ALA A 34 -10.83 3.04 8.32
C ALA A 34 -12.09 3.69 8.94
N ASN A 35 -12.20 4.97 8.92
CA ASN A 35 -13.33 5.84 9.29
C ASN A 35 -12.84 7.30 9.34
N ASN A 36 -13.76 8.27 9.40
CA ASN A 36 -13.42 9.70 9.58
C ASN A 36 -12.27 10.16 8.66
N ASP A 37 -12.37 9.85 7.37
CA ASP A 37 -11.38 10.18 6.32
C ASP A 37 -9.97 9.61 6.56
N GLN A 38 -9.87 8.61 7.44
CA GLN A 38 -8.63 7.88 7.68
C GLN A 38 -8.56 6.63 6.82
N ILE A 39 -7.35 6.30 6.39
CA ILE A 39 -7.04 5.10 5.61
C ILE A 39 -5.88 4.32 6.22
N TYR A 40 -5.84 3.05 5.88
CA TYR A 40 -4.60 2.28 5.83
C TYR A 40 -4.15 2.20 4.39
N MET A 41 -2.89 2.49 4.11
CA MET A 41 -2.33 2.47 2.77
C MET A 41 -1.01 1.69 2.74
N GLY A 42 -0.89 0.77 1.80
CA GLY A 42 0.37 0.12 1.43
C GLY A 42 0.78 0.54 0.03
N ALA A 43 2.08 0.77 -0.17
CA ALA A 43 2.64 1.06 -1.49
C ALA A 43 3.68 0.01 -1.86
N TYR A 44 3.62 -0.46 -3.11
CA TYR A 44 4.41 -1.57 -3.61
C TYR A 44 4.91 -1.28 -5.04
N ILE A 45 6.03 -1.91 -5.39
CA ILE A 45 6.50 -1.99 -6.77
C ILE A 45 6.64 -3.45 -7.18
N ASN A 46 6.46 -3.74 -8.45
CA ASN A 46 6.67 -5.09 -8.96
C ASN A 46 8.17 -5.33 -9.19
N THR A 47 8.66 -6.49 -8.77
CA THR A 47 10.02 -6.92 -9.05
C THR A 47 10.10 -7.62 -10.40
N VAL A 48 11.31 -7.85 -10.90
CA VAL A 48 11.56 -8.61 -12.13
C VAL A 48 11.05 -10.07 -12.05
N PHE A 49 10.80 -10.56 -10.85
CA PHE A 49 10.27 -11.92 -10.62
C PHE A 49 8.73 -11.96 -10.53
N GLY A 50 8.04 -10.82 -10.72
CA GLY A 50 6.59 -10.72 -10.61
C GLY A 50 6.07 -10.74 -9.17
N THR A 51 6.94 -10.51 -8.19
CA THR A 51 6.59 -10.36 -6.78
C THR A 51 6.59 -8.90 -6.38
N GLY A 52 5.77 -8.53 -5.40
CA GLY A 52 5.70 -7.18 -4.91
C GLY A 52 6.79 -6.88 -3.87
N ARG A 53 7.49 -5.78 -4.04
CA ARG A 53 8.35 -5.21 -3.01
C ARG A 53 7.64 -4.06 -2.32
N LYS A 54 7.51 -4.15 -1.01
CA LYS A 54 6.91 -3.11 -0.18
C LYS A 54 7.80 -1.87 -0.12
N ILE A 55 7.21 -0.71 -0.34
CA ILE A 55 7.85 0.60 -0.14
C ILE A 55 7.51 1.12 1.25
N ILE A 56 6.22 1.14 1.60
CA ILE A 56 5.70 1.67 2.86
C ILE A 56 4.34 1.07 3.19
N GLU A 57 4.03 1.00 4.47
CA GLU A 57 2.67 0.91 5.00
C GLU A 57 2.46 2.02 6.01
N CYS A 58 1.35 2.73 5.93
CA CYS A 58 1.02 3.86 6.79
C CYS A 58 -0.48 3.89 7.12
N ALA A 59 -0.82 4.65 8.15
CA ALA A 59 -2.18 4.93 8.56
C ALA A 59 -2.33 6.41 8.92
N GLY A 60 -3.31 7.07 8.33
CA GLY A 60 -3.54 8.49 8.50
C GLY A 60 -4.63 9.01 7.57
N ASN A 61 -4.69 10.31 7.37
CA ASN A 61 -5.46 10.86 6.27
C ASN A 61 -4.71 10.67 4.94
N VAL A 62 -5.41 10.86 3.84
CA VAL A 62 -4.85 10.64 2.48
C VAL A 62 -3.61 11.48 2.22
N GLU A 63 -3.63 12.74 2.63
CA GLU A 63 -2.54 13.69 2.39
C GLU A 63 -1.28 13.25 3.14
N GLU A 64 -1.40 12.95 4.44
CA GLU A 64 -0.29 12.45 5.27
C GLU A 64 0.34 11.18 4.69
N CYS A 65 -0.50 10.21 4.28
CA CYS A 65 -0.01 8.94 3.74
C CYS A 65 0.72 9.14 2.39
N LEU A 66 0.18 9.96 1.50
CA LEU A 66 0.81 10.23 0.21
C LEU A 66 2.11 11.07 0.35
N GLU A 67 2.14 12.04 1.25
CA GLU A 67 3.37 12.81 1.52
C GLU A 67 4.49 11.92 2.07
N GLU A 68 4.16 11.02 2.98
CA GLU A 68 5.12 10.06 3.53
C GLU A 68 5.64 9.11 2.43
N LEU A 69 4.75 8.61 1.56
CA LEU A 69 5.13 7.81 0.40
C LEU A 69 6.08 8.56 -0.52
N PHE A 70 5.72 9.75 -0.95
CA PHE A 70 6.53 10.53 -1.89
C PHE A 70 7.89 10.89 -1.32
N LYS A 71 7.95 11.23 -0.03
CA LYS A 71 9.22 11.46 0.67
C LYS A 71 10.08 10.21 0.70
N LYS A 72 9.50 9.04 0.97
CA LYS A 72 10.25 7.77 1.03
C LYS A 72 10.76 7.36 -0.35
N VAL A 73 9.95 7.51 -1.40
CA VAL A 73 10.37 7.23 -2.77
C VAL A 73 11.53 8.13 -3.20
N ASN A 74 11.44 9.43 -2.96
CA ASN A 74 12.49 10.37 -3.34
C ASN A 74 13.82 10.14 -2.61
N ASN A 75 13.78 9.67 -1.36
CA ASN A 75 14.99 9.53 -0.54
C ASN A 75 15.67 8.16 -0.72
N ASN A 76 14.92 7.10 -0.97
CA ASN A 76 15.43 5.73 -0.84
C ASN A 76 15.43 4.94 -2.16
N TYR A 77 14.78 5.44 -3.20
CA TYR A 77 14.60 4.70 -4.45
C TYR A 77 15.17 5.49 -5.63
N ASN A 78 16.50 5.42 -5.81
CA ASN A 78 17.17 6.11 -6.92
C ASN A 78 16.66 5.66 -8.30
N ASP A 79 16.23 4.42 -8.42
CA ASP A 79 15.74 3.82 -9.66
C ASP A 79 14.24 4.08 -9.91
N LEU A 80 13.49 4.41 -8.85
CA LEU A 80 12.07 4.73 -8.91
C LEU A 80 11.84 6.23 -8.69
N LYS A 81 12.09 7.03 -9.72
CA LYS A 81 11.77 8.47 -9.65
C LYS A 81 10.29 8.67 -9.89
N LEU A 82 9.63 9.45 -9.02
CA LEU A 82 8.20 9.79 -9.16
C LEU A 82 7.86 10.31 -10.56
N ASN A 83 8.76 11.11 -11.16
CA ASN A 83 8.58 11.67 -12.50
C ASN A 83 8.66 10.63 -13.63
N ASN A 84 9.11 9.42 -13.36
CA ASN A 84 9.18 8.33 -14.33
C ASN A 84 8.00 7.36 -14.22
N LEU A 85 7.13 7.54 -13.21
CA LEU A 85 5.92 6.74 -13.05
C LEU A 85 4.93 7.08 -14.16
N LYS A 86 4.51 6.06 -14.89
CA LYS A 86 3.46 6.17 -15.90
C LYS A 86 2.09 5.81 -15.35
N ASN A 87 2.07 4.85 -14.43
CA ASN A 87 0.83 4.36 -13.86
C ASN A 87 0.92 4.24 -12.35
N ILE A 88 -0.16 4.57 -11.66
CA ILE A 88 -0.42 4.19 -10.27
C ILE A 88 -1.72 3.43 -10.25
N ILE A 89 -1.66 2.15 -9.87
CA ILE A 89 -2.85 1.30 -9.75
C ILE A 89 -3.21 1.21 -8.28
N VAL A 90 -4.43 1.62 -7.95
CA VAL A 90 -4.95 1.64 -6.59
C VAL A 90 -5.94 0.49 -6.42
N PHE A 91 -5.57 -0.49 -5.62
CA PHE A 91 -6.43 -1.60 -5.23
C PHE A 91 -7.18 -1.25 -3.95
N TYR A 92 -8.45 -1.57 -3.88
CA TYR A 92 -9.31 -1.32 -2.73
C TYR A 92 -10.41 -2.38 -2.61
N ASP A 93 -10.91 -2.58 -1.39
CA ASP A 93 -11.99 -3.50 -1.11
C ASP A 93 -13.38 -2.86 -1.28
N GLU A 94 -14.43 -3.69 -1.20
CA GLU A 94 -15.82 -3.25 -1.34
C GLU A 94 -16.20 -2.21 -0.26
N ASP A 95 -15.75 -2.38 0.98
CA ASP A 95 -16.04 -1.44 2.07
C ASP A 95 -15.44 -0.05 1.77
N THR A 96 -14.23 0.00 1.27
CA THR A 96 -13.58 1.24 0.81
C THR A 96 -14.36 1.88 -0.33
N LYS A 97 -14.89 1.09 -1.27
CA LYS A 97 -15.75 1.60 -2.36
C LYS A 97 -17.02 2.23 -1.86
N GLN A 98 -17.67 1.62 -0.88
CA GLN A 98 -18.95 2.08 -0.36
C GLN A 98 -18.81 3.30 0.55
N GLN A 99 -17.88 3.27 1.48
CA GLN A 99 -17.71 4.25 2.55
C GLN A 99 -16.64 5.30 2.27
N GLY A 100 -15.60 4.94 1.47
CA GLY A 100 -14.42 5.76 1.20
C GLY A 100 -14.44 6.52 -0.12
N LYS A 101 -15.60 6.82 -0.71
CA LYS A 101 -15.69 7.50 -2.03
C LYS A 101 -14.92 8.82 -2.10
N GLU A 102 -14.98 9.64 -1.06
CA GLU A 102 -14.26 10.91 -1.01
C GLU A 102 -12.76 10.70 -0.83
N VAL A 103 -12.36 9.66 -0.12
CA VAL A 103 -10.96 9.22 0.01
C VAL A 103 -10.39 8.84 -1.36
N ILE A 104 -11.10 8.02 -2.14
CA ILE A 104 -10.70 7.62 -3.50
C ILE A 104 -10.50 8.85 -4.40
N LYS A 105 -11.44 9.79 -4.37
CA LYS A 105 -11.31 11.05 -5.12
C LYS A 105 -10.13 11.90 -4.63
N GLY A 106 -9.91 11.95 -3.32
CA GLY A 106 -8.78 12.65 -2.70
C GLY A 106 -7.44 12.08 -3.14
N ILE A 107 -7.29 10.76 -3.15
CA ILE A 107 -6.08 10.07 -3.64
C ILE A 107 -5.81 10.47 -5.09
N LYS A 108 -6.81 10.36 -5.97
CA LYS A 108 -6.66 10.72 -7.38
C LYS A 108 -6.18 12.15 -7.55
N LYS A 109 -6.88 13.09 -6.94
CA LYS A 109 -6.57 14.53 -7.02
C LYS A 109 -5.15 14.86 -6.57
N LEU A 110 -4.72 14.30 -5.42
CA LEU A 110 -3.40 14.58 -4.85
C LEU A 110 -2.28 13.97 -5.70
N ILE A 111 -2.47 12.77 -6.24
CA ILE A 111 -1.48 12.16 -7.13
C ILE A 111 -1.34 12.97 -8.42
N GLU A 112 -2.45 13.31 -9.07
CA GLU A 112 -2.45 14.10 -10.31
C GLU A 112 -1.83 15.51 -10.13
N GLN A 113 -1.92 16.09 -8.94
CA GLN A 113 -1.25 17.35 -8.61
C GLN A 113 0.27 17.23 -8.42
N LYS A 114 0.75 16.08 -7.95
CA LYS A 114 2.17 15.87 -7.63
C LYS A 114 2.96 15.20 -8.74
N ILE A 115 2.32 14.37 -9.54
CA ILE A 115 2.98 13.58 -10.60
C ILE A 115 2.31 13.91 -11.92
N LEU A 116 2.98 14.72 -12.73
CA LEU A 116 2.51 15.06 -14.07
C LEU A 116 2.55 13.85 -14.98
N GLU A 117 1.54 13.70 -15.83
CA GLU A 117 1.43 12.63 -16.85
C GLU A 117 1.36 11.19 -16.28
N CYS A 118 0.93 11.03 -15.03
CA CYS A 118 0.71 9.73 -14.41
C CYS A 118 -0.77 9.32 -14.51
N ASN A 119 -1.02 8.12 -15.03
CA ASN A 119 -2.34 7.51 -15.04
C ASN A 119 -2.67 6.95 -13.64
N VAL A 120 -3.80 7.35 -13.07
CA VAL A 120 -4.29 6.79 -11.80
C VAL A 120 -5.49 5.88 -12.07
N ILE A 121 -5.29 4.59 -11.89
CA ILE A 121 -6.28 3.54 -12.19
C ILE A 121 -6.76 2.95 -10.87
N PHE A 122 -8.08 2.91 -10.67
CA PHE A 122 -8.70 2.36 -9.47
C PHE A 122 -9.33 1.00 -9.79
N LYS A 123 -9.00 -0.02 -8.98
CA LYS A 123 -9.49 -1.39 -9.15
C LYS A 123 -10.00 -1.96 -7.85
N GLU A 124 -11.23 -2.41 -7.87
CA GLU A 124 -11.83 -3.14 -6.77
C GLU A 124 -11.31 -4.57 -6.73
N VAL A 125 -11.00 -5.05 -5.53
CA VAL A 125 -10.49 -6.38 -5.27
C VAL A 125 -11.42 -7.10 -4.30
N VAL A 126 -11.83 -8.31 -4.67
CA VAL A 126 -12.57 -9.18 -3.75
C VAL A 126 -11.58 -9.83 -2.80
N VAL A 127 -11.61 -9.39 -1.53
CA VAL A 127 -10.67 -9.85 -0.51
C VAL A 127 -11.03 -11.26 -0.04
N ASP A 128 -10.12 -12.20 -0.28
CA ASP A 128 -10.20 -13.60 0.16
C ASP A 128 -8.79 -14.14 0.48
N ASN A 129 -8.61 -15.45 0.51
CA ASN A 129 -7.34 -16.07 0.85
C ASN A 129 -6.35 -16.22 -0.32
N ARG A 130 -6.73 -15.83 -1.55
CA ARG A 130 -5.87 -16.04 -2.75
C ARG A 130 -4.51 -15.35 -2.66
N GLY A 131 -4.44 -14.18 -2.02
CA GLY A 131 -3.17 -13.49 -1.84
C GLY A 131 -2.22 -14.23 -0.90
N PHE A 132 -2.74 -14.82 0.17
CA PHE A 132 -1.96 -15.68 1.07
C PHE A 132 -1.46 -16.93 0.35
N GLU A 133 -2.34 -17.61 -0.39
CA GLU A 133 -2.00 -18.81 -1.15
C GLU A 133 -0.90 -18.53 -2.20
N LYS A 134 -1.03 -17.40 -2.90
CA LYS A 134 -0.01 -16.94 -3.85
C LYS A 134 1.33 -16.68 -3.16
N ARG A 135 1.35 -15.96 -2.05
CA ARG A 135 2.57 -15.66 -1.30
C ARG A 135 3.27 -16.94 -0.83
N ILE A 136 2.53 -17.91 -0.29
CA ILE A 136 3.08 -19.22 0.12
C ILE A 136 3.69 -19.93 -1.10
N THR A 137 3.01 -19.93 -2.23
CA THR A 137 3.49 -20.55 -3.47
C THR A 137 4.79 -19.89 -3.96
N ASP A 138 4.86 -18.57 -3.93
CA ASP A 138 6.02 -17.80 -4.38
C ASP A 138 7.23 -18.02 -3.44
N ILE A 139 7.03 -18.13 -2.13
CA ILE A 139 8.08 -18.50 -1.16
C ILE A 139 8.59 -19.91 -1.46
N ASN A 140 7.69 -20.89 -1.59
CA ASN A 140 8.06 -22.29 -1.82
C ASN A 140 8.77 -22.51 -3.17
N SER A 141 8.49 -21.68 -4.16
CA SER A 141 9.14 -21.73 -5.49
C SER A 141 10.43 -20.91 -5.58
N GLY A 142 10.84 -20.24 -4.49
CA GLY A 142 12.01 -19.37 -4.46
C GLY A 142 11.86 -18.06 -5.25
N LYS A 143 10.65 -17.72 -5.68
CA LYS A 143 10.37 -16.44 -6.34
C LYS A 143 10.32 -15.28 -5.37
N TYR A 144 9.93 -15.55 -4.13
CA TYR A 144 9.87 -14.56 -3.07
C TYR A 144 11.08 -14.72 -2.15
N ILE A 145 11.88 -13.66 -2.03
CA ILE A 145 12.98 -13.63 -1.07
C ILE A 145 12.43 -12.96 0.20
N LEU A 146 12.45 -13.71 1.30
CA LEU A 146 12.11 -13.16 2.62
C LEU A 146 13.15 -12.10 2.99
N GLU A 147 12.72 -10.88 3.21
CA GLU A 147 13.53 -9.83 3.84
C GLU A 147 13.58 -10.10 5.36
N GLU A 148 14.59 -9.56 6.08
CA GLU A 148 14.71 -9.76 7.54
C GLU A 148 13.44 -9.37 8.29
N ASP A 149 12.73 -8.34 7.82
CA ASP A 149 11.46 -7.88 8.38
C ASP A 149 10.27 -8.83 8.14
N ASP A 150 10.41 -9.80 7.23
CA ASP A 150 9.39 -10.83 6.95
C ASP A 150 9.54 -12.05 7.87
N ILE A 151 10.67 -12.17 8.56
CA ILE A 151 10.94 -13.26 9.49
C ILE A 151 10.31 -12.88 10.84
N ILE A 152 9.08 -13.32 11.03
CA ILE A 152 8.41 -13.21 12.33
C ILE A 152 8.89 -14.40 13.17
N GLU A 153 9.56 -14.13 14.29
CA GLU A 153 9.82 -15.18 15.28
C GLU A 153 8.47 -15.76 15.74
N GLU A 154 8.43 -17.07 15.89
CA GLU A 154 7.20 -17.91 16.04
C GLU A 154 6.27 -17.50 17.20
N TYR A 155 6.67 -16.53 18.03
CA TYR A 155 6.00 -16.12 19.26
C TYR A 155 5.35 -14.74 19.25
N GLU A 156 5.49 -13.96 18.16
CA GLU A 156 4.91 -12.60 18.08
C GLU A 156 3.98 -12.41 16.88
N ILE A 157 2.90 -13.20 16.81
CA ILE A 157 1.76 -12.82 15.97
C ILE A 157 1.01 -11.69 16.71
N MET A 158 1.61 -10.52 16.76
CA MET A 158 0.90 -9.32 17.18
C MET A 158 0.25 -8.66 15.98
N PRO A 159 -1.05 -8.30 16.05
CA PRO A 159 -1.68 -7.50 15.00
C PRO A 159 -0.85 -6.22 14.80
N ASN A 160 -0.41 -5.98 13.58
CA ASN A 160 0.30 -4.74 13.27
C ASN A 160 -0.70 -3.57 13.31
N TYR A 161 -0.81 -2.93 14.47
CA TYR A 161 -1.62 -1.73 14.62
C TYR A 161 -0.87 -0.55 13.99
N LEU A 162 -1.05 -0.33 12.70
CA LEU A 162 -0.49 0.82 11.98
C LEU A 162 -0.93 2.15 12.58
N LYS A 163 -2.04 2.16 13.30
CA LYS A 163 -2.60 3.35 13.93
C LYS A 163 -2.39 3.34 15.45
N LYS A 164 -1.76 4.39 15.98
CA LYS A 164 -1.70 4.59 17.43
C LYS A 164 -3.12 4.63 18.01
N SER A 165 -3.37 3.91 19.08
CA SER A 165 -4.67 3.93 19.77
C SER A 165 -5.04 5.39 20.17
N GLN A 166 -6.34 5.70 20.17
CA GLN A 166 -6.81 7.03 20.60
C GLN A 166 -6.27 7.42 21.99
N ALA A 167 -6.17 6.46 22.91
CA ALA A 167 -5.62 6.66 24.24
C ALA A 167 -4.15 7.13 24.18
N LYS A 168 -3.33 6.55 23.32
CA LYS A 168 -1.92 6.94 23.14
C LYS A 168 -1.78 8.33 22.51
N ARG A 169 -2.64 8.67 21.54
CA ARG A 169 -2.70 10.01 20.92
C ARG A 169 -3.09 11.09 21.96
N LEU A 170 -4.11 10.80 22.77
CA LEU A 170 -4.56 11.72 23.83
C LEU A 170 -3.47 11.91 24.89
N LEU A 171 -2.73 10.86 25.24
CA LEU A 171 -1.62 10.96 26.19
C LEU A 171 -0.48 11.81 25.62
N GLU A 172 -0.06 11.57 24.36
CA GLU A 172 0.97 12.34 23.70
C GLU A 172 0.61 13.82 23.57
N ASN A 173 -0.66 14.14 23.25
CA ASN A 173 -1.14 15.51 23.19
C ASN A 173 -1.17 16.19 24.57
N LYS A 174 -1.56 15.47 25.63
CA LYS A 174 -1.48 15.99 27.00
C LYS A 174 -0.04 16.28 27.43
N MET A 175 0.90 15.41 27.08
CA MET A 175 2.32 15.60 27.40
C MET A 175 2.96 16.76 26.63
N LYS A 176 2.51 17.05 25.40
CA LYS A 176 2.96 18.21 24.61
C LYS A 176 2.46 19.54 25.18
N ASN A 177 1.28 19.55 25.79
CA ASN A 177 0.69 20.76 26.38
C ASN A 177 1.16 21.04 27.80
N LEU A 178 1.98 20.16 28.38
CA LEU A 178 2.61 20.33 29.71
C LEU A 178 4.07 20.80 29.64
N LYS A 179 4.58 21.06 28.43
CA LYS A 179 5.89 21.69 28.18
C LYS A 179 5.70 23.12 27.69
#